data_61eadfd175965c0c3faa75d96426719e
#
_entry.id   61eadfd175965c0c3faa75d96426719e
#
_cell.length_a   1.000
_cell.length_b   1.000
_cell.length_c   1.000
_cell.angle_alpha   90.00
_cell.angle_beta   90.00
_cell.angle_gamma   90.00
#
_symmetry.space_group_name_H-M   'P 1'
#
loop_
_entity.id
_entity.type
_entity.pdbx_description
1 polymer ?
#
loop_
_entity_poly.entity_id
_entity_poly.type
_entity_poly.pdbx_seq_one_letter_code
_entity_poly.pdbx_strand_id
1 'polypeptide(L)'
;MSERGRVAMISEHANPLAFLGSEDAGGQNVYVYEVSTGLARLGYRVDVFTRRDSPAPPQIVRLAPGVRVVHIAAGPAEFIKKDALWAHMPAFMEGCRACIAAQRRRYDVIHSNFWMSGWVACELKARLGLPFVHIFHALGAIKRLEQGAADTSPAG
;
A
#
# COMPACT_ATOMS: atom_id res chain seq x y z
N MET A 1 2.87 25.57 8.60
CA MET A 1 1.51 25.20 8.16
C MET A 1 0.93 24.17 9.14
N SER A 2 -0.31 24.35 9.57
CA SER A 2 -1.00 23.34 10.36
C SER A 2 -1.22 22.08 9.53
N GLU A 3 -1.10 20.91 10.15
CA GLU A 3 -1.40 19.60 9.54
C GLU A 3 -2.89 19.54 9.16
N ARG A 4 -3.21 19.31 7.88
CA ARG A 4 -4.60 19.24 7.38
C ARG A 4 -5.28 17.92 7.70
N GLY A 5 -4.51 16.85 7.80
CA GLY A 5 -5.01 15.51 8.07
C GLY A 5 -3.95 14.44 7.81
N ARG A 6 -4.31 13.19 8.07
CA ARG A 6 -3.42 12.02 7.92
C ARG A 6 -4.02 10.95 7.03
N VAL A 7 -3.24 10.49 6.08
CA VAL A 7 -3.62 9.47 5.10
C VAL A 7 -2.81 8.19 5.35
N ALA A 8 -3.50 7.07 5.51
CA ALA A 8 -2.91 5.75 5.47
C ALA A 8 -2.99 5.23 4.03
N MET A 9 -1.89 5.28 3.30
CA MET A 9 -1.84 4.78 1.93
C MET A 9 -1.41 3.31 1.95
N ILE A 10 -2.22 2.42 1.39
CA ILE A 10 -1.94 0.98 1.33
C ILE A 10 -1.51 0.63 -0.08
N SER A 11 -0.32 0.05 -0.21
CA SER A 11 0.25 -0.42 -1.48
C SER A 11 1.14 -1.63 -1.20
N GLU A 12 0.54 -2.83 -1.19
CA GLU A 12 1.17 -4.04 -0.68
C GLU A 12 2.45 -4.43 -1.43
N HIS A 13 2.51 -4.22 -2.75
CA HIS A 13 3.64 -4.63 -3.59
C HIS A 13 4.38 -3.48 -4.29
N ALA A 14 3.75 -2.32 -4.46
CA ALA A 14 4.36 -1.19 -5.15
C ALA A 14 4.95 -0.20 -4.14
N ASN A 15 6.19 -0.48 -3.74
CA ASN A 15 6.94 0.36 -2.81
C ASN A 15 7.40 1.65 -3.53
N PRO A 16 7.04 2.86 -3.06
CA PRO A 16 7.45 4.10 -3.70
C PRO A 16 8.96 4.37 -3.61
N LEU A 17 9.68 3.71 -2.69
CA LEU A 17 11.15 3.80 -2.62
C LEU A 17 11.82 3.16 -3.85
N ALA A 18 11.19 2.16 -4.47
CA ALA A 18 11.71 1.53 -5.68
C ALA A 18 11.77 2.50 -6.87
N PHE A 19 10.88 3.49 -6.92
CA PHE A 19 10.90 4.54 -7.95
C PHE A 19 12.21 5.34 -7.96
N LEU A 20 12.84 5.50 -6.80
CA LEU A 20 14.08 6.28 -6.65
C LEU A 20 15.35 5.48 -7.00
N GLY A 21 15.25 4.14 -7.16
CA GLY A 21 16.43 3.29 -7.25
C GLY A 21 16.41 2.13 -8.25
N SER A 22 15.34 1.93 -9.02
CA SER A 22 15.27 0.80 -9.95
C SER A 22 14.75 1.19 -11.33
N GLU A 23 15.33 0.59 -12.37
CA GLU A 23 14.86 0.72 -13.77
C GLU A 23 13.48 0.04 -13.97
N ASP A 24 13.06 -0.83 -13.05
CA ASP A 24 11.83 -1.64 -13.13
C ASP A 24 10.66 -1.05 -12.31
N ALA A 25 10.70 0.22 -11.94
CA ALA A 25 9.58 0.85 -11.24
C ALA A 25 8.36 0.94 -12.17
N GLY A 26 7.34 0.16 -11.89
CA GLY A 26 6.07 0.17 -12.62
C GLY A 26 5.24 1.43 -12.36
N GLY A 27 4.21 1.63 -13.19
CA GLY A 27 3.33 2.80 -13.09
C GLY A 27 2.69 2.99 -11.72
N GLN A 28 2.39 1.92 -10.99
CA GLN A 28 1.85 2.01 -9.62
C GLN A 28 2.87 2.57 -8.62
N ASN A 29 4.16 2.22 -8.73
CA ASN A 29 5.21 2.78 -7.87
C ASN A 29 5.32 4.30 -8.06
N VAL A 30 5.29 4.76 -9.32
CA VAL A 30 5.27 6.18 -9.68
C VAL A 30 4.03 6.87 -9.11
N TYR A 31 2.85 6.28 -9.30
CA TYR A 31 1.59 6.83 -8.79
C TYR A 31 1.63 7.00 -7.27
N VAL A 32 2.03 5.96 -6.54
CA VAL A 32 2.10 6.01 -5.07
C VAL A 32 3.09 7.09 -4.60
N TYR A 33 4.24 7.21 -5.27
CA TYR A 33 5.22 8.26 -4.99
C TYR A 33 4.63 9.65 -5.23
N GLU A 34 4.08 9.91 -6.41
CA GLU A 34 3.58 11.24 -6.80
C GLU A 34 2.38 11.66 -5.96
N VAL A 35 1.42 10.75 -5.71
CA VAL A 35 0.25 11.08 -4.90
C VAL A 35 0.62 11.32 -3.45
N SER A 36 1.47 10.47 -2.84
CA SER A 36 1.87 10.64 -1.44
C SER A 36 2.65 11.95 -1.22
N THR A 37 3.58 12.27 -2.11
CA THR A 37 4.35 13.52 -2.02
C THR A 37 3.50 14.75 -2.37
N GLY A 38 2.57 14.62 -3.33
CA GLY A 38 1.61 15.66 -3.68
C GLY A 38 0.69 16.02 -2.50
N LEU A 39 0.13 15.02 -1.82
CA LEU A 39 -0.67 15.21 -0.62
C LEU A 39 0.14 15.89 0.51
N ALA A 40 1.40 15.50 0.67
CA ALA A 40 2.26 16.12 1.67
C ALA A 40 2.55 17.60 1.36
N ARG A 41 2.74 17.96 0.09
CA ARG A 41 2.85 19.37 -0.34
C ARG A 41 1.59 20.17 -0.04
N LEU A 42 0.42 19.52 -0.03
CA LEU A 42 -0.85 20.13 0.35
C LEU A 42 -1.08 20.20 1.86
N GLY A 43 -0.12 19.74 2.68
CA GLY A 43 -0.18 19.82 4.13
C GLY A 43 -0.70 18.57 4.85
N TYR A 44 -0.90 17.46 4.14
CA TYR A 44 -1.25 16.17 4.75
C TYR A 44 -0.01 15.42 5.24
N ARG A 45 -0.19 14.55 6.23
CA ARG A 45 0.78 13.51 6.59
C ARG A 45 0.40 12.21 5.92
N VAL A 46 1.34 11.58 5.24
CA VAL A 46 1.09 10.32 4.53
C VAL A 46 2.04 9.24 5.03
N ASP A 47 1.49 8.14 5.48
CA ASP A 47 2.23 6.93 5.76
C ASP A 47 1.85 5.87 4.71
N VAL A 48 2.82 5.44 3.91
CA VAL A 48 2.65 4.41 2.89
C VAL A 48 3.01 3.07 3.49
N PHE A 49 2.01 2.20 3.64
CA PHE A 49 2.17 0.85 4.14
C PHE A 49 2.44 -0.09 2.97
N THR A 50 3.57 -0.76 2.99
CA THR A 50 3.97 -1.73 1.96
C THR A 50 4.54 -2.98 2.62
N ARG A 51 4.47 -4.12 1.94
CA ARG A 51 5.04 -5.36 2.46
C ARG A 51 6.56 -5.26 2.49
N ARG A 52 7.16 -5.79 3.53
CA ARG A 52 8.61 -5.94 3.59
C ARG A 52 9.07 -7.01 2.59
N ASP A 53 9.76 -6.61 1.56
CA ASP A 53 10.28 -7.45 0.47
C ASP A 53 11.82 -7.61 0.51
N SER A 54 12.46 -7.02 1.52
CA SER A 54 13.90 -7.10 1.76
C SER A 54 14.20 -6.92 3.24
N PRO A 55 15.24 -7.58 3.78
CA PRO A 55 15.67 -7.37 5.15
C PRO A 55 16.41 -6.04 5.37
N ALA A 56 16.93 -5.43 4.30
CA ALA A 56 17.83 -4.28 4.40
C ALA A 56 17.20 -2.99 4.95
N PRO A 57 16.01 -2.51 4.48
CA PRO A 57 15.48 -1.24 4.96
C PRO A 57 14.94 -1.37 6.40
N PRO A 58 15.05 -0.30 7.22
CA PRO A 58 14.37 -0.25 8.51
C PRO A 58 12.84 -0.30 8.33
N GLN A 59 12.13 -0.57 9.43
CA GLN A 59 10.66 -0.64 9.40
C GLN A 59 10.02 0.65 8.87
N ILE A 60 10.56 1.79 9.23
CA ILE A 60 10.06 3.09 8.80
C ILE A 60 11.19 3.86 8.09
N VAL A 61 10.91 4.29 6.87
CA VAL A 61 11.81 5.12 6.07
C VAL A 61 11.13 6.45 5.73
N ARG A 62 11.82 7.55 5.90
CA ARG A 62 11.33 8.85 5.45
C ARG A 62 11.55 8.98 3.95
N LEU A 63 10.47 9.09 3.19
CA LEU A 63 10.51 9.25 1.74
C LEU A 63 10.68 10.73 1.35
N ALA A 64 9.92 11.61 2.00
CA ALA A 64 9.91 13.06 1.77
C ALA A 64 9.41 13.78 3.03
N PRO A 65 9.50 15.11 3.10
CA PRO A 65 8.84 15.87 4.15
C PRO A 65 7.34 15.55 4.19
N GLY A 66 6.86 15.02 5.33
CA GLY A 66 5.46 14.63 5.51
C GLY A 66 5.10 13.24 4.99
N VAL A 67 6.02 12.49 4.38
CA VAL A 67 5.78 11.14 3.86
C VAL A 67 6.73 10.13 4.49
N ARG A 68 6.19 9.04 5.02
CA ARG A 68 6.95 7.88 5.50
C ARG A 68 6.50 6.61 4.77
N VAL A 69 7.43 5.69 4.56
CA VAL A 69 7.14 4.32 4.12
C VAL A 69 7.26 3.41 5.34
N VAL A 70 6.24 2.63 5.57
CA VAL A 70 6.15 1.68 6.69
C VAL A 70 6.17 0.27 6.11
N HIS A 71 7.26 -0.46 6.36
CA HIS A 71 7.42 -1.85 5.90
C HIS A 71 6.75 -2.80 6.88
N ILE A 72 5.76 -3.53 6.40
CA ILE A 72 5.00 -4.50 7.19
C ILE A 72 5.54 -5.91 6.94
N ALA A 73 5.92 -6.60 8.01
CA ALA A 73 6.31 -8.00 7.94
C ALA A 73 5.08 -8.87 7.64
N ALA A 74 5.09 -9.52 6.48
CA ALA A 74 4.05 -10.43 6.02
C ALA A 74 4.66 -11.46 5.07
N GLY A 75 4.94 -12.66 5.59
CA GLY A 75 5.74 -13.67 4.92
C GLY A 75 7.25 -13.34 4.92
N PRO A 76 8.04 -14.03 4.09
CA PRO A 76 9.48 -13.84 4.03
C PRO A 76 9.86 -12.44 3.51
N ALA A 77 10.98 -11.90 4.02
CA ALA A 77 11.50 -10.60 3.62
C ALA A 77 12.30 -10.71 2.32
N GLU A 78 11.61 -11.10 1.24
CA GLU A 78 12.13 -11.26 -0.10
C GLU A 78 11.08 -10.86 -1.15
N PHE A 79 11.50 -10.71 -2.39
CA PHE A 79 10.58 -10.46 -3.48
C PHE A 79 9.67 -11.68 -3.71
N ILE A 80 8.37 -11.45 -3.74
CA ILE A 80 7.35 -12.44 -4.07
C ILE A 80 6.57 -11.93 -5.27
N LYS A 81 6.38 -12.78 -6.27
CA LYS A 81 5.57 -12.44 -7.44
C LYS A 81 4.15 -12.04 -7.00
N LYS A 82 3.61 -11.02 -7.64
CA LYS A 82 2.31 -10.42 -7.29
C LYS A 82 1.19 -11.45 -7.14
N ASP A 83 1.11 -12.42 -8.04
CA ASP A 83 0.06 -13.45 -8.01
C ASP A 83 0.17 -14.42 -6.81
N ALA A 84 1.34 -14.50 -6.18
CA ALA A 84 1.58 -15.31 -4.99
C ALA A 84 1.43 -14.52 -3.66
N LEU A 85 1.22 -13.21 -3.72
CA LEU A 85 1.14 -12.36 -2.52
C LEU A 85 -0.14 -12.58 -1.72
N TRP A 86 -1.20 -13.09 -2.33
CA TRP A 86 -2.50 -13.23 -1.68
C TRP A 86 -2.43 -14.01 -0.36
N ALA A 87 -1.63 -15.08 -0.31
CA ALA A 87 -1.45 -15.88 0.90
C ALA A 87 -0.92 -15.07 2.10
N HIS A 88 -0.25 -13.94 1.86
CA HIS A 88 0.34 -13.09 2.89
C HIS A 88 -0.53 -11.88 3.25
N MET A 89 -1.66 -11.68 2.55
CA MET A 89 -2.51 -10.51 2.79
C MET A 89 -3.16 -10.48 4.17
N PRO A 90 -3.61 -11.59 4.78
CA PRO A 90 -4.10 -11.56 6.15
C PRO A 90 -3.06 -11.06 7.16
N ALA A 91 -1.82 -11.50 7.04
CA ALA A 91 -0.72 -11.03 7.91
C ALA A 91 -0.37 -9.56 7.63
N PHE A 92 -0.38 -9.15 6.36
CA PHE A 92 -0.16 -7.76 5.96
C PHE A 92 -1.25 -6.84 6.52
N MET A 93 -2.51 -7.22 6.39
CA MET A 93 -3.64 -6.48 6.95
C MET A 93 -3.52 -6.32 8.47
N GLU A 94 -3.20 -7.39 9.18
CA GLU A 94 -3.07 -7.34 10.63
C GLU A 94 -1.89 -6.46 11.07
N GLY A 95 -0.77 -6.50 10.35
CA GLY A 95 0.37 -5.61 10.57
C GLY A 95 0.01 -4.14 10.33
N CYS A 96 -0.73 -3.83 9.26
CA CYS A 96 -1.25 -2.49 9.01
C CYS A 96 -2.18 -2.04 10.14
N ARG A 97 -3.13 -2.90 10.56
CA ARG A 97 -4.07 -2.62 11.65
C ARG A 97 -3.33 -2.26 12.94
N ALA A 98 -2.36 -3.09 13.33
CA ALA A 98 -1.57 -2.86 14.54
C ALA A 98 -0.79 -1.54 14.48
N CYS A 99 -0.13 -1.25 13.36
CA CYS A 99 0.59 0.00 13.17
C CYS A 99 -0.33 1.22 13.21
N ILE A 100 -1.50 1.13 12.58
CA ILE A 100 -2.48 2.23 12.55
C ILE A 100 -3.04 2.47 13.95
N ALA A 101 -3.42 1.40 14.67
CA ALA A 101 -3.98 1.50 16.02
C ALA A 101 -2.97 2.05 17.05
N ALA A 102 -1.68 1.79 16.87
CA ALA A 102 -0.63 2.27 17.75
C ALA A 102 -0.32 3.78 17.59
N GLN A 103 -0.84 4.43 16.57
CA GLN A 103 -0.58 5.86 16.37
C GLN A 103 -1.33 6.72 17.37
N ARG A 104 -0.65 7.73 17.97
CA ARG A 104 -1.27 8.70 18.88
C ARG A 104 -2.36 9.54 18.20
N ARG A 105 -2.19 9.87 16.93
CA ARG A 105 -3.16 10.61 16.10
C ARG A 105 -3.80 9.67 15.11
N ARG A 106 -5.11 9.70 15.02
CA ARG A 106 -5.87 8.89 14.06
C ARG A 106 -5.54 9.30 12.61
N TYR A 107 -5.68 8.34 11.72
CA TYR A 107 -5.80 8.64 10.30
C TYR A 107 -7.23 9.08 9.98
N ASP A 108 -7.37 9.92 8.98
CA ASP A 108 -8.67 10.43 8.54
C ASP A 108 -9.24 9.56 7.41
N VAL A 109 -8.38 9.01 6.59
CA VAL A 109 -8.77 8.21 5.43
C VAL A 109 -7.68 7.18 5.07
N ILE A 110 -8.12 6.04 4.53
CA ILE A 110 -7.27 5.06 3.88
C ILE A 110 -7.31 5.32 2.37
N HIS A 111 -6.16 5.32 1.70
CA HIS A 111 -6.05 5.32 0.24
C HIS A 111 -5.44 4.01 -0.20
N SER A 112 -6.23 3.13 -0.81
CA SER A 112 -5.79 1.79 -1.20
C SER A 112 -5.53 1.69 -2.71
N ASN A 113 -4.47 0.97 -3.04
CA ASN A 113 -3.94 0.85 -4.40
C ASN A 113 -3.87 -0.62 -4.80
N PHE A 114 -4.54 -1.00 -5.87
CA PHE A 114 -4.67 -2.37 -6.34
C PHE A 114 -5.66 -3.22 -5.51
N TRP A 115 -6.21 -4.28 -6.09
CA TRP A 115 -7.32 -5.04 -5.50
C TRP A 115 -6.99 -5.68 -4.14
N MET A 116 -5.77 -6.18 -3.94
CA MET A 116 -5.35 -6.75 -2.65
C MET A 116 -5.34 -5.69 -1.54
N SER A 117 -4.80 -4.51 -1.82
CA SER A 117 -4.89 -3.37 -0.90
C SER A 117 -6.34 -2.90 -0.69
N GLY A 118 -7.20 -3.07 -1.69
CA GLY A 118 -8.64 -2.81 -1.58
C GLY A 118 -9.31 -3.73 -0.55
N TRP A 119 -9.00 -5.02 -0.59
CA TRP A 119 -9.45 -5.97 0.42
C TRP A 119 -8.94 -5.58 1.82
N VAL A 120 -7.65 -5.23 1.94
CA VAL A 120 -7.06 -4.75 3.21
C VAL A 120 -7.83 -3.53 3.72
N ALA A 121 -8.16 -2.57 2.85
CA ALA A 121 -8.91 -1.37 3.23
C ALA A 121 -10.32 -1.70 3.72
N CYS A 122 -11.03 -2.66 3.12
CA CYS A 122 -12.32 -3.14 3.59
C CYS A 122 -12.23 -3.71 5.01
N GLU A 123 -11.23 -4.56 5.27
CA GLU A 123 -10.98 -5.14 6.59
C GLU A 123 -10.63 -4.07 7.64
N LEU A 124 -9.78 -3.12 7.28
CA LEU A 124 -9.42 -2.01 8.16
C LEU A 124 -10.62 -1.09 8.46
N LYS A 125 -11.46 -0.81 7.46
CA LYS A 125 -12.73 -0.06 7.66
C LYS A 125 -13.63 -0.78 8.66
N ALA A 126 -13.82 -2.09 8.49
CA ALA A 126 -14.67 -2.88 9.39
C ALA A 126 -14.17 -2.87 10.84
N ARG A 127 -12.85 -2.86 11.05
CA ARG A 127 -12.23 -2.97 12.38
C ARG A 127 -11.93 -1.63 13.04
N LEU A 128 -11.62 -0.59 12.27
CA LEU A 128 -11.17 0.70 12.77
C LEU A 128 -12.15 1.85 12.50
N GLY A 129 -13.17 1.62 11.67
CA GLY A 129 -14.15 2.63 11.29
C GLY A 129 -13.57 3.74 10.41
N LEU A 130 -12.46 3.50 9.73
CA LEU A 130 -11.83 4.47 8.83
C LEU A 130 -12.47 4.41 7.44
N PRO A 131 -12.87 5.54 6.86
CA PRO A 131 -13.30 5.58 5.46
C PRO A 131 -12.12 5.31 4.54
N PHE A 132 -12.39 4.81 3.32
CA PHE A 132 -11.34 4.64 2.32
C PHE A 132 -11.77 5.10 0.93
N VAL A 133 -10.77 5.47 0.14
CA VAL A 133 -10.84 5.63 -1.31
C VAL A 133 -9.95 4.57 -1.95
N HIS A 134 -10.32 4.09 -3.14
CA HIS A 134 -9.64 2.99 -3.80
C HIS A 134 -9.36 3.29 -5.26
N ILE A 135 -8.19 2.84 -5.73
CA ILE A 135 -7.84 2.81 -7.15
C ILE A 135 -7.37 1.41 -7.54
N PHE A 136 -7.95 0.86 -8.60
CA PHE A 136 -7.66 -0.50 -9.04
C PHE A 136 -6.30 -0.67 -9.74
N HIS A 137 -5.82 0.35 -10.45
CA HIS A 137 -4.66 0.32 -11.36
C HIS A 137 -4.79 -0.68 -12.51
N ALA A 138 -5.39 -1.85 -12.27
CA ALA A 138 -5.75 -2.85 -13.26
C ALA A 138 -7.07 -3.50 -12.85
N LEU A 139 -7.94 -3.76 -13.82
CA LEU A 139 -9.21 -4.43 -13.58
C LEU A 139 -9.04 -5.93 -13.85
N GLY A 140 -9.25 -6.77 -12.83
CA GLY A 140 -9.15 -8.22 -12.95
C GLY A 140 -10.10 -8.80 -13.99
N ALA A 141 -11.30 -8.24 -14.14
CA ALA A 141 -12.25 -8.63 -15.19
C ALA A 141 -11.68 -8.45 -16.61
N ILE A 142 -10.99 -7.33 -16.86
CA ILE A 142 -10.34 -7.08 -18.16
C ILE A 142 -9.18 -8.04 -18.37
N LYS A 143 -8.36 -8.27 -17.34
CA LYS A 143 -7.26 -9.25 -17.40
C LYS A 143 -7.76 -10.65 -17.78
N ARG A 144 -8.87 -11.10 -17.19
CA ARG A 144 -9.48 -12.39 -17.51
C ARG A 144 -10.00 -12.45 -18.95
N LEU A 145 -10.60 -11.39 -19.45
CA LEU A 145 -11.08 -11.31 -20.83
C LEU A 145 -9.94 -11.39 -21.84
N GLU A 146 -8.80 -10.74 -21.54
CA GLU A 146 -7.64 -10.72 -22.44
C GLU A 146 -6.76 -11.97 -22.34
N GLN A 147 -6.55 -12.50 -21.13
CA GLN A 147 -5.63 -13.59 -20.85
C GLN A 147 -6.32 -14.97 -20.79
N GLY A 148 -7.64 -15.02 -20.57
CA GLY A 148 -8.39 -16.28 -20.52
C GLY A 148 -7.78 -17.28 -19.54
N ALA A 149 -7.51 -18.50 -20.02
CA ALA A 149 -6.92 -19.59 -19.23
C ALA A 149 -5.48 -19.33 -18.75
N ALA A 150 -4.79 -18.35 -19.29
CA ALA A 150 -3.45 -17.93 -18.82
C ALA A 150 -3.49 -17.05 -17.58
N ASP A 151 -4.66 -16.55 -17.18
CA ASP A 151 -4.82 -15.80 -15.96
C ASP A 151 -4.80 -16.71 -14.73
N THR A 152 -3.71 -16.64 -13.97
CA THR A 152 -3.50 -17.41 -12.72
C THR A 152 -3.90 -16.62 -11.47
N SER A 153 -4.52 -15.45 -11.63
CA SER A 153 -4.96 -14.63 -10.51
C SER A 153 -6.04 -15.33 -9.70
N PRO A 154 -6.07 -15.18 -8.36
CA PRO A 154 -7.19 -15.68 -7.56
C PRO A 154 -8.52 -15.13 -8.06
N ALA A 155 -9.55 -15.95 -7.99
CA ALA A 155 -10.91 -15.49 -8.26
C ALA A 155 -11.28 -14.43 -7.21
N GLY A 156 -11.37 -13.17 -7.63
CA GLY A 156 -11.80 -12.05 -6.81
C GLY A 156 -13.31 -12.04 -6.65
#